data_c5aa57dff315766354f07570c90f3e61
#
_entry.id   c5aa57dff315766354f07570c90f3e61
#
_cell.length_a   1.000
_cell.length_b   1.000
_cell.length_c   1.000
_cell.angle_alpha   90.00
_cell.angle_beta   90.00
_cell.angle_gamma   90.00
#
_symmetry.space_group_name_H-M   'P 1'
#
loop_
_entity.id
_entity.type
_entity.pdbx_description
1 polymer ?
#
loop_
_entity_poly.entity_id
_entity_poly.type
_entity_poly.pdbx_seq_one_letter_code
_entity_poly.pdbx_strand_id
1 'polypeptide(L)'
;MLSKILKFLGLAMLFGIVISLVGVFALGGDIKSVATHFNDDGSYTFIKQEGTETITEINITAINRSVEVVLSSDDSWHLEYFNSEKDSFNYNYTEGRLILDNITKRQFFTIFKWTSSHIRLVKLFLPASFSGNIYIETTNGNIKVENISLINMVDLETTNGSLTLRDVYVENDATMNTTNGTISVVNSRIDKKLSAETTNGNINLTSVMTLDADCATTNGTVRVSIIGNSDDFRINVRTTNGKIYFEDMVLASQTLNPSKSNVIKLNTTNGNIYIEFIE
;
A
#
# COMPACT_ATOMS: atom_id res chain seq x y z
N MET A 1 -9.63 -19.57 36.32
CA MET A 1 -10.00 -19.06 34.99
C MET A 1 -8.98 -19.49 33.92
N LEU A 2 -7.70 -19.30 34.13
CA LEU A 2 -6.61 -19.65 33.20
C LEU A 2 -6.59 -21.15 32.82
N SER A 3 -6.81 -22.05 33.78
CA SER A 3 -6.82 -23.51 33.51
C SER A 3 -7.99 -23.98 32.63
N LYS A 4 -9.13 -23.28 32.66
CA LYS A 4 -10.26 -23.57 31.75
C LYS A 4 -9.99 -23.08 30.32
N ILE A 5 -9.33 -21.95 30.20
CA ILE A 5 -8.90 -21.39 28.90
C ILE A 5 -7.84 -22.28 28.23
N LEU A 6 -6.84 -22.74 28.99
CA LEU A 6 -5.83 -23.68 28.50
C LEU A 6 -6.42 -25.02 28.07
N LYS A 7 -7.42 -25.55 28.82
CA LYS A 7 -8.14 -26.77 28.42
C LYS A 7 -8.96 -26.59 27.14
N PHE A 8 -9.61 -25.42 27.00
CA PHE A 8 -10.37 -25.09 25.79
C PHE A 8 -9.46 -24.94 24.56
N LEU A 9 -8.32 -24.25 24.71
CA LEU A 9 -7.31 -24.14 23.66
C LEU A 9 -6.71 -25.48 23.26
N GLY A 10 -6.41 -26.36 24.25
CA GLY A 10 -5.94 -27.71 24.01
C GLY A 10 -6.97 -28.57 23.26
N LEU A 11 -8.26 -28.45 23.61
CA LEU A 11 -9.35 -29.16 22.94
C LEU A 11 -9.56 -28.65 21.51
N ALA A 12 -9.49 -27.33 21.29
CA ALA A 12 -9.59 -26.73 19.96
C ALA A 12 -8.40 -27.15 19.05
N MET A 13 -7.20 -27.26 19.61
CA MET A 13 -6.01 -27.74 18.91
C MET A 13 -6.11 -29.22 18.53
N LEU A 14 -6.61 -30.06 19.45
CA LEU A 14 -6.89 -31.46 19.19
C LEU A 14 -7.97 -31.65 18.11
N PHE A 15 -9.02 -30.84 18.15
CA PHE A 15 -10.10 -30.86 17.14
C PHE A 15 -9.58 -30.46 15.75
N GLY A 16 -8.69 -29.47 15.69
CA GLY A 16 -8.01 -29.06 14.45
C GLY A 16 -7.13 -30.16 13.87
N ILE A 17 -6.38 -30.88 14.74
CA ILE A 17 -5.55 -32.03 14.31
C ILE A 17 -6.42 -33.19 13.80
N VAL A 18 -7.54 -33.49 14.46
CA VAL A 18 -8.47 -34.54 14.04
C VAL A 18 -9.10 -34.21 12.68
N ILE A 19 -9.54 -32.98 12.46
CA ILE A 19 -10.09 -32.54 11.16
C ILE A 19 -9.03 -32.64 10.08
N SER A 20 -7.79 -32.26 10.36
CA SER A 20 -6.67 -32.37 9.42
C SER A 20 -6.39 -33.85 9.05
N LEU A 21 -6.39 -34.75 10.03
CA LEU A 21 -6.19 -36.18 9.81
C LEU A 21 -7.35 -36.81 9.04
N VAL A 22 -8.59 -36.44 9.33
CA VAL A 22 -9.77 -36.90 8.57
C VAL A 22 -9.71 -36.40 7.13
N GLY A 23 -9.27 -35.16 6.90
CA GLY A 23 -9.05 -34.62 5.57
C GLY A 23 -7.99 -35.40 4.78
N VAL A 24 -6.88 -35.77 5.42
CA VAL A 24 -5.84 -36.63 4.80
C VAL A 24 -6.38 -38.00 4.47
N PHE A 25 -7.15 -38.65 5.35
CA PHE A 25 -7.76 -39.96 5.10
C PHE A 25 -8.83 -39.92 4.02
N ALA A 26 -9.63 -38.86 3.96
CA ALA A 26 -10.64 -38.68 2.91
C ALA A 26 -10.03 -38.51 1.50
N LEU A 27 -8.77 -38.06 1.43
CA LEU A 27 -7.99 -37.95 0.19
C LEU A 27 -7.07 -39.13 -0.08
N GLY A 28 -7.38 -40.31 0.51
CA GLY A 28 -6.68 -41.57 0.25
C GLY A 28 -5.38 -41.78 1.03
N GLY A 29 -5.14 -40.97 2.08
CA GLY A 29 -3.98 -41.11 2.98
C GLY A 29 -2.65 -40.67 2.40
N ASP A 30 -2.61 -40.10 1.20
CA ASP A 30 -1.40 -39.63 0.55
C ASP A 30 -1.16 -38.15 0.87
N ILE A 31 -0.14 -37.87 1.71
CA ILE A 31 0.27 -36.51 2.07
C ILE A 31 0.71 -35.71 0.84
N LYS A 32 1.21 -36.39 -0.23
CA LYS A 32 1.56 -35.69 -1.48
C LYS A 32 0.30 -35.20 -2.20
N SER A 33 -0.76 -35.99 -2.22
CA SER A 33 -2.03 -35.58 -2.83
C SER A 33 -2.71 -34.46 -2.05
N VAL A 34 -2.55 -34.44 -0.71
CA VAL A 34 -2.97 -33.30 0.11
C VAL A 34 -2.13 -32.06 -0.21
N ALA A 35 -0.82 -32.20 -0.29
CA ALA A 35 0.08 -31.09 -0.63
C ALA A 35 -0.20 -30.54 -2.04
N THR A 36 -0.49 -31.39 -3.03
CA THR A 36 -0.87 -30.97 -4.38
C THR A 36 -2.26 -30.33 -4.43
N HIS A 37 -3.18 -30.74 -3.55
CA HIS A 37 -4.50 -30.11 -3.46
C HIS A 37 -4.46 -28.72 -2.81
N PHE A 38 -3.49 -28.49 -1.92
CA PHE A 38 -3.24 -27.19 -1.28
C PHE A 38 -2.22 -26.33 -2.03
N ASN A 39 -1.32 -26.92 -2.82
CA ASN A 39 -0.50 -26.21 -3.76
C ASN A 39 -1.35 -25.89 -5.00
N ASP A 40 -1.49 -24.65 -5.33
CA ASP A 40 -2.01 -24.24 -6.62
C ASP A 40 -0.92 -24.48 -7.66
N ASP A 41 -0.89 -25.70 -8.22
CA ASP A 41 -0.06 -26.03 -9.38
C ASP A 41 -0.63 -25.40 -10.66
N GLY A 42 -1.56 -24.43 -10.51
CA GLY A 42 -2.06 -23.67 -11.63
C GLY A 42 -0.86 -23.06 -12.34
N SER A 43 -0.58 -23.53 -13.54
CA SER A 43 0.43 -22.96 -14.42
C SER A 43 0.12 -21.48 -14.59
N TYR A 44 0.90 -20.62 -13.95
CA TYR A 44 0.80 -19.17 -14.16
C TYR A 44 1.41 -18.84 -15.51
N THR A 45 0.64 -18.15 -16.33
CA THR A 45 1.09 -17.64 -17.62
C THR A 45 1.46 -16.17 -17.45
N PHE A 46 2.65 -15.81 -17.89
CA PHE A 46 3.08 -14.42 -17.98
C PHE A 46 2.33 -13.71 -19.09
N ILE A 47 1.78 -12.55 -18.78
CA ILE A 47 1.06 -11.67 -19.71
C ILE A 47 1.79 -10.35 -19.76
N LYS A 48 2.05 -9.88 -20.98
CA LYS A 48 2.54 -8.53 -21.26
C LYS A 48 1.54 -7.84 -22.19
N GLN A 49 1.10 -6.65 -21.80
CA GLN A 49 0.37 -5.71 -22.62
C GLN A 49 1.27 -4.51 -22.87
N GLU A 50 1.20 -3.91 -24.03
CA GLU A 50 1.99 -2.73 -24.37
C GLU A 50 1.27 -1.86 -25.39
N GLY A 51 1.57 -0.57 -25.40
CA GLY A 51 1.01 0.36 -26.35
C GLY A 51 1.71 1.71 -26.31
N THR A 52 1.40 2.52 -27.30
CA THR A 52 1.89 3.90 -27.45
C THR A 52 0.78 4.94 -27.31
N GLU A 53 -0.45 4.48 -27.10
CA GLU A 53 -1.61 5.33 -26.90
C GLU A 53 -1.49 6.09 -25.57
N THR A 54 -2.01 7.31 -25.56
CA THR A 54 -1.97 8.14 -24.35
C THR A 54 -2.85 7.55 -23.25
N ILE A 55 -2.26 7.27 -22.09
CA ILE A 55 -3.00 6.93 -20.87
C ILE A 55 -3.27 8.21 -20.09
N THR A 56 -4.54 8.44 -19.73
CA THR A 56 -5.01 9.55 -18.89
C THR A 56 -5.46 9.09 -17.50
N GLU A 57 -5.77 7.80 -17.36
CA GLU A 57 -6.23 7.22 -16.12
C GLU A 57 -5.80 5.75 -16.01
N ILE A 58 -5.33 5.38 -14.83
CA ILE A 58 -4.95 4.02 -14.48
C ILE A 58 -5.81 3.58 -13.29
N ASN A 59 -6.50 2.44 -13.44
CA ASN A 59 -7.26 1.78 -12.40
C ASN A 59 -6.77 0.34 -12.26
N ILE A 60 -6.13 0.01 -11.15
CA ILE A 60 -5.68 -1.35 -10.84
C ILE A 60 -6.31 -1.81 -9.53
N THR A 61 -7.16 -2.85 -9.61
CA THR A 61 -7.71 -3.54 -8.43
C THR A 61 -7.09 -4.93 -8.34
N ALA A 62 -6.42 -5.22 -7.24
CA ALA A 62 -5.69 -6.46 -7.05
C ALA A 62 -6.00 -7.14 -5.71
N ILE A 63 -5.92 -8.47 -5.67
CA ILE A 63 -6.07 -9.28 -4.45
C ILE A 63 -4.80 -10.11 -4.30
N ASN A 64 -4.11 -9.99 -3.15
CA ASN A 64 -2.87 -10.71 -2.88
C ASN A 64 -1.74 -10.44 -3.90
N ARG A 65 -1.69 -9.25 -4.47
CA ARG A 65 -0.70 -8.82 -5.46
C ARG A 65 -0.05 -7.52 -5.03
N SER A 66 1.25 -7.43 -5.18
CA SER A 66 1.96 -6.15 -5.14
C SER A 66 1.87 -5.46 -6.50
N VAL A 67 1.85 -4.14 -6.50
CA VAL A 67 1.81 -3.33 -7.72
C VAL A 67 2.98 -2.36 -7.71
N GLU A 68 3.76 -2.37 -8.77
CA GLU A 68 4.85 -1.41 -9.00
C GLU A 68 4.54 -0.59 -10.26
N VAL A 69 4.61 0.73 -10.15
CA VAL A 69 4.51 1.67 -11.26
C VAL A 69 5.84 2.40 -11.36
N VAL A 70 6.48 2.31 -12.49
CA VAL A 70 7.82 2.86 -12.72
C VAL A 70 7.92 3.53 -14.10
N LEU A 71 8.93 4.38 -14.27
CA LEU A 71 9.22 4.97 -15.56
C LEU A 71 9.58 3.89 -16.60
N SER A 72 9.03 3.99 -17.81
CA SER A 72 9.45 3.18 -18.95
C SER A 72 10.82 3.63 -19.45
N SER A 73 11.54 2.70 -20.05
CA SER A 73 12.80 2.99 -20.73
C SER A 73 12.61 3.58 -22.15
N ASP A 74 11.38 3.60 -22.63
CA ASP A 74 10.99 4.10 -23.94
C ASP A 74 9.68 4.92 -23.86
N ASP A 75 9.17 5.38 -24.98
CA ASP A 75 7.96 6.21 -25.07
C ASP A 75 6.65 5.40 -25.05
N SER A 76 6.72 4.10 -24.73
CA SER A 76 5.56 3.23 -24.64
C SER A 76 5.26 2.84 -23.20
N TRP A 77 4.02 2.49 -22.93
CA TRP A 77 3.64 1.86 -21.67
C TRP A 77 3.68 0.34 -21.81
N HIS A 78 4.07 -0.35 -20.72
CA HIS A 78 4.08 -1.81 -20.62
C HIS A 78 3.45 -2.23 -19.31
N LEU A 79 2.57 -3.23 -19.38
CA LEU A 79 1.90 -3.82 -18.21
C LEU A 79 2.22 -5.31 -18.16
N GLU A 80 2.85 -5.76 -17.10
CA GLU A 80 3.30 -7.12 -16.89
C GLU A 80 2.61 -7.74 -15.66
N TYR A 81 2.03 -8.93 -15.83
CA TYR A 81 1.37 -9.66 -14.75
C TYR A 81 1.28 -11.15 -15.09
N PHE A 82 0.83 -11.93 -14.13
CA PHE A 82 0.64 -13.38 -14.30
C PHE A 82 -0.82 -13.75 -14.09
N ASN A 83 -1.34 -14.60 -14.98
CA ASN A 83 -2.67 -15.19 -14.89
C ASN A 83 -2.60 -16.69 -14.68
N SER A 84 -3.56 -17.23 -13.92
CA SER A 84 -3.87 -18.65 -13.84
C SER A 84 -5.38 -18.86 -14.00
N GLU A 85 -5.82 -20.11 -14.12
CA GLU A 85 -7.24 -20.45 -14.24
C GLU A 85 -8.09 -19.96 -13.04
N LYS A 86 -7.46 -19.87 -11.86
CA LYS A 86 -8.14 -19.56 -10.59
C LYS A 86 -7.88 -18.13 -10.09
N ASP A 87 -6.83 -17.48 -10.59
CA ASP A 87 -6.37 -16.17 -10.19
C ASP A 87 -5.90 -15.41 -11.43
N SER A 88 -6.79 -14.62 -12.00
CA SER A 88 -6.58 -13.95 -13.28
C SER A 88 -6.95 -12.48 -13.18
N PHE A 89 -6.43 -11.70 -14.11
CA PHE A 89 -6.82 -10.33 -14.31
C PHE A 89 -7.66 -10.18 -15.59
N ASN A 90 -8.66 -9.32 -15.51
CA ASN A 90 -9.35 -8.76 -16.66
C ASN A 90 -8.68 -7.42 -17.01
N TYR A 91 -8.09 -7.37 -18.21
CA TYR A 91 -7.48 -6.18 -18.75
C TYR A 91 -8.41 -5.50 -19.73
N ASN A 92 -8.55 -4.19 -19.62
CA ASN A 92 -9.27 -3.36 -20.60
C ASN A 92 -8.54 -2.03 -20.79
N TYR A 93 -8.43 -1.59 -22.05
CA TYR A 93 -8.00 -0.25 -22.40
C TYR A 93 -9.07 0.40 -23.27
N THR A 94 -9.60 1.53 -22.82
CA THR A 94 -10.66 2.26 -23.54
C THR A 94 -10.54 3.75 -23.26
N GLU A 95 -10.49 4.55 -24.29
CA GLU A 95 -10.51 6.02 -24.23
C GLU A 95 -9.46 6.61 -23.25
N GLY A 96 -8.23 6.09 -23.30
CA GLY A 96 -7.16 6.55 -22.42
C GLY A 96 -7.20 5.98 -21.00
N ARG A 97 -8.14 5.10 -20.68
CA ARG A 97 -8.27 4.44 -19.37
C ARG A 97 -7.72 3.02 -19.44
N LEU A 98 -6.69 2.76 -18.65
CA LEU A 98 -6.14 1.42 -18.45
C LEU A 98 -6.75 0.82 -17.18
N ILE A 99 -7.48 -0.27 -17.32
CA ILE A 99 -8.16 -0.96 -16.22
C ILE A 99 -7.61 -2.37 -16.11
N LEU A 100 -7.21 -2.76 -14.90
CA LEU A 100 -6.75 -4.10 -14.57
C LEU A 100 -7.45 -4.59 -13.30
N ASP A 101 -8.45 -5.46 -13.46
CA ASP A 101 -9.25 -5.98 -12.35
C ASP A 101 -8.93 -7.44 -12.06
N ASN A 102 -8.60 -7.75 -10.82
CA ASN A 102 -8.33 -9.12 -10.40
C ASN A 102 -9.64 -9.91 -10.24
N ILE A 103 -9.75 -11.00 -10.99
CA ILE A 103 -10.85 -11.97 -10.89
C ILE A 103 -10.35 -13.20 -10.15
N THR A 104 -10.50 -13.21 -8.83
CA THR A 104 -10.18 -14.40 -8.05
C THR A 104 -11.43 -15.22 -7.78
N LYS A 105 -11.47 -16.45 -8.28
CA LYS A 105 -12.52 -17.41 -7.90
C LYS A 105 -12.29 -17.79 -6.43
N ARG A 106 -13.20 -17.37 -5.54
CA ARG A 106 -13.10 -17.63 -4.10
C ARG A 106 -12.94 -19.14 -3.84
N GLN A 107 -11.80 -19.52 -3.30
CA GLN A 107 -11.63 -20.83 -2.68
C GLN A 107 -11.71 -20.67 -1.17
N PHE A 108 -12.62 -21.39 -0.52
CA PHE A 108 -12.94 -21.30 0.92
C PHE A 108 -11.77 -21.68 1.85
N PHE A 109 -10.66 -22.25 1.33
CA PHE A 109 -9.56 -22.83 2.11
C PHE A 109 -8.15 -22.38 1.71
N THR A 110 -7.96 -21.21 1.14
CA THR A 110 -6.62 -20.73 0.74
C THR A 110 -5.89 -19.92 1.84
N ILE A 111 -5.83 -20.47 3.05
CA ILE A 111 -5.11 -19.78 4.16
C ILE A 111 -3.58 -19.88 4.01
N PHE A 112 -3.05 -20.81 3.21
CA PHE A 112 -1.61 -21.05 3.05
C PHE A 112 -1.21 -21.31 1.59
N LYS A 113 -1.30 -20.31 0.70
CA LYS A 113 -0.69 -20.38 -0.63
C LYS A 113 0.72 -19.78 -0.61
N TRP A 114 1.71 -20.61 -0.81
CA TRP A 114 3.10 -20.16 -1.07
C TRP A 114 3.33 -20.06 -2.58
N THR A 115 2.96 -18.93 -3.14
CA THR A 115 3.28 -18.58 -4.52
C THR A 115 4.54 -17.70 -4.51
N SER A 116 5.44 -17.88 -5.45
CA SER A 116 6.65 -17.08 -5.58
C SER A 116 6.33 -15.59 -5.68
N SER A 117 7.13 -14.75 -5.06
CA SER A 117 6.89 -13.30 -4.97
C SER A 117 6.79 -12.62 -6.34
N HIS A 118 7.54 -13.08 -7.35
CA HIS A 118 7.50 -12.52 -8.71
C HIS A 118 6.17 -12.79 -9.43
N ILE A 119 5.51 -13.92 -9.14
CA ILE A 119 4.19 -14.25 -9.70
C ILE A 119 3.11 -13.32 -9.13
N ARG A 120 3.32 -12.81 -7.91
CA ARG A 120 2.40 -11.89 -7.22
C ARG A 120 2.69 -10.42 -7.50
N LEU A 121 3.44 -10.12 -8.54
CA LEU A 121 3.77 -8.75 -8.94
C LEU A 121 2.99 -8.37 -10.20
N VAL A 122 2.33 -7.23 -10.15
CA VAL A 122 1.85 -6.48 -11.29
C VAL A 122 2.83 -5.33 -11.49
N LYS A 123 3.40 -5.20 -12.68
CA LYS A 123 4.35 -4.13 -12.98
C LYS A 123 3.88 -3.32 -14.16
N LEU A 124 3.74 -2.01 -13.95
CA LEU A 124 3.36 -1.04 -14.96
C LEU A 124 4.51 -0.08 -15.20
N PHE A 125 4.93 0.01 -16.44
CA PHE A 125 5.91 0.97 -16.91
C PHE A 125 5.19 2.08 -17.67
N LEU A 126 5.45 3.32 -17.32
CA LEU A 126 4.81 4.50 -17.91
C LEU A 126 5.82 5.35 -18.66
N PRO A 127 5.48 5.87 -19.84
CA PRO A 127 6.36 6.78 -20.57
C PRO A 127 6.56 8.09 -19.81
N ALA A 128 7.66 8.79 -20.08
CA ALA A 128 7.97 10.07 -19.47
C ALA A 128 6.91 11.16 -19.76
N SER A 129 6.11 10.99 -20.80
CA SER A 129 4.99 11.87 -21.18
C SER A 129 3.71 11.64 -20.38
N PHE A 130 3.66 10.61 -19.52
CA PHE A 130 2.49 10.36 -18.70
C PHE A 130 2.21 11.51 -17.73
N SER A 131 0.93 11.93 -17.66
CA SER A 131 0.46 12.99 -16.76
C SER A 131 -0.97 12.74 -16.24
N GLY A 132 -1.40 11.48 -16.24
CA GLY A 132 -2.76 11.08 -15.87
C GLY A 132 -2.95 10.83 -14.39
N ASN A 133 -4.11 10.26 -14.06
CA ASN A 133 -4.47 9.83 -12.71
C ASN A 133 -4.04 8.38 -12.45
N ILE A 134 -3.67 8.07 -11.21
CA ILE A 134 -3.31 6.72 -10.78
C ILE A 134 -4.19 6.33 -9.59
N TYR A 135 -5.00 5.28 -9.74
CA TYR A 135 -5.81 4.66 -8.70
C TYR A 135 -5.41 3.19 -8.58
N ILE A 136 -4.88 2.80 -7.42
CA ILE A 136 -4.44 1.43 -7.19
C ILE A 136 -4.95 0.95 -5.85
N GLU A 137 -5.71 -0.14 -5.85
CA GLU A 137 -6.19 -0.83 -4.67
C GLU A 137 -5.69 -2.28 -4.63
N THR A 138 -5.23 -2.73 -3.47
CA THR A 138 -4.93 -4.15 -3.24
C THR A 138 -5.34 -4.58 -1.83
N THR A 139 -5.67 -5.86 -1.63
CA THR A 139 -5.98 -6.36 -0.28
C THR A 139 -4.72 -6.73 0.49
N ASN A 140 -3.83 -7.51 -0.12
CA ASN A 140 -2.59 -7.96 0.50
C ASN A 140 -1.44 -7.82 -0.49
N GLY A 141 -0.82 -6.69 -0.47
CA GLY A 141 0.32 -6.39 -1.35
C GLY A 141 0.84 -4.99 -1.11
N ASN A 142 2.08 -4.76 -1.46
CA ASN A 142 2.66 -3.44 -1.44
C ASN A 142 2.32 -2.70 -2.73
N ILE A 143 2.14 -1.39 -2.64
CA ILE A 143 2.00 -0.52 -3.79
C ILE A 143 3.18 0.44 -3.81
N LYS A 144 3.81 0.56 -4.97
CA LYS A 144 5.00 1.37 -5.15
C LYS A 144 4.90 2.16 -6.45
N VAL A 145 5.05 3.47 -6.38
CA VAL A 145 5.09 4.36 -7.53
C VAL A 145 6.40 5.15 -7.46
N GLU A 146 7.23 5.01 -8.47
CA GLU A 146 8.58 5.58 -8.45
C GLU A 146 9.00 6.18 -9.78
N ASN A 147 9.77 7.28 -9.70
CA ASN A 147 10.44 7.92 -10.83
C ASN A 147 9.46 8.40 -11.93
N ILE A 148 8.29 8.89 -11.56
CA ILE A 148 7.31 9.45 -12.50
C ILE A 148 7.37 10.97 -12.44
N SER A 149 7.70 11.58 -13.57
CA SER A 149 7.97 13.02 -13.68
C SER A 149 6.75 13.91 -13.44
N LEU A 150 5.55 13.42 -13.74
CA LEU A 150 4.29 14.13 -13.52
C LEU A 150 3.14 13.14 -13.37
N ILE A 151 2.36 13.32 -12.32
CA ILE A 151 1.10 12.62 -12.08
C ILE A 151 0.07 13.69 -11.75
N ASN A 152 -1.12 13.63 -12.36
CA ASN A 152 -2.17 14.59 -12.02
C ASN A 152 -2.70 14.37 -10.60
N MET A 153 -3.12 13.16 -10.28
CA MET A 153 -3.60 12.75 -8.95
C MET A 153 -3.22 11.29 -8.68
N VAL A 154 -2.94 10.96 -7.43
CA VAL A 154 -2.65 9.59 -7.02
C VAL A 154 -3.50 9.18 -5.82
N ASP A 155 -4.08 7.97 -5.89
CA ASP A 155 -4.82 7.34 -4.80
C ASP A 155 -4.39 5.88 -4.66
N LEU A 156 -3.75 5.57 -3.52
CA LEU A 156 -3.21 4.24 -3.24
C LEU A 156 -3.86 3.67 -1.99
N GLU A 157 -4.45 2.49 -2.11
CA GLU A 157 -5.10 1.80 -0.99
C GLU A 157 -4.65 0.35 -0.86
N THR A 158 -4.38 -0.09 0.36
CA THR A 158 -4.16 -1.49 0.68
C THR A 158 -4.68 -1.83 2.08
N THR A 159 -5.11 -3.07 2.29
CA THR A 159 -5.43 -3.52 3.67
C THR A 159 -4.18 -3.96 4.40
N ASN A 160 -3.36 -4.81 3.76
CA ASN A 160 -2.15 -5.36 4.36
C ASN A 160 -0.96 -5.21 3.41
N GLY A 161 -0.28 -4.10 3.53
CA GLY A 161 0.89 -3.81 2.71
C GLY A 161 1.40 -2.39 2.94
N SER A 162 2.59 -2.14 2.48
CA SER A 162 3.20 -0.82 2.53
C SER A 162 2.91 -0.04 1.25
N LEU A 163 2.75 1.27 1.38
CA LEU A 163 2.56 2.21 0.29
C LEU A 163 3.80 3.08 0.15
N THR A 164 4.30 3.24 -1.06
CA THR A 164 5.49 4.05 -1.34
C THR A 164 5.27 4.96 -2.54
N LEU A 165 5.53 6.24 -2.35
CA LEU A 165 5.78 7.22 -3.41
C LEU A 165 7.24 7.67 -3.32
N ARG A 166 7.98 7.59 -4.40
CA ARG A 166 9.39 7.98 -4.43
C ARG A 166 9.76 8.68 -5.72
N ASP A 167 10.45 9.82 -5.59
CA ASP A 167 10.94 10.58 -6.73
C ASP A 167 9.80 10.87 -7.74
N VAL A 168 8.64 11.35 -7.23
CA VAL A 168 7.45 11.66 -8.04
C VAL A 168 7.04 13.13 -7.86
N TYR A 169 6.42 13.67 -8.92
CA TYR A 169 5.71 14.94 -8.86
C TYR A 169 4.21 14.72 -9.08
N VAL A 170 3.39 15.15 -8.12
CA VAL A 170 1.92 15.10 -8.17
C VAL A 170 1.38 16.53 -8.20
N GLU A 171 0.70 16.89 -9.28
CA GLU A 171 0.18 18.23 -9.50
C GLU A 171 -0.99 18.60 -8.59
N ASN A 172 -1.81 17.63 -8.24
CA ASN A 172 -2.96 17.82 -7.35
C ASN A 172 -2.78 17.05 -6.03
N ASP A 173 -3.73 16.21 -5.67
CA ASP A 173 -3.75 15.53 -4.39
C ASP A 173 -3.10 14.14 -4.46
N ALA A 174 -2.46 13.74 -3.36
CA ALA A 174 -1.98 12.40 -3.13
C ALA A 174 -2.68 11.80 -1.90
N THR A 175 -3.36 10.68 -2.07
CA THR A 175 -4.02 9.94 -0.99
C THR A 175 -3.39 8.55 -0.85
N MET A 176 -3.05 8.18 0.38
CA MET A 176 -2.42 6.90 0.69
C MET A 176 -3.03 6.30 1.95
N ASN A 177 -3.77 5.19 1.80
CA ASN A 177 -4.47 4.54 2.90
C ASN A 177 -4.06 3.08 3.06
N THR A 178 -3.73 2.67 4.28
CA THR A 178 -3.51 1.26 4.62
C THR A 178 -4.04 0.93 6.01
N THR A 179 -4.45 -0.32 6.25
CA THR A 179 -4.78 -0.75 7.62
C THR A 179 -3.54 -1.24 8.35
N ASN A 180 -2.75 -2.08 7.70
CA ASN A 180 -1.56 -2.70 8.30
C ASN A 180 -0.36 -2.54 7.37
N GLY A 181 0.36 -1.45 7.51
CA GLY A 181 1.55 -1.21 6.72
C GLY A 181 2.14 0.17 6.94
N THR A 182 3.34 0.34 6.45
CA THR A 182 4.04 1.62 6.48
C THR A 182 3.70 2.43 5.23
N ILE A 183 3.45 3.72 5.41
CA ILE A 183 3.36 4.68 4.32
C ILE A 183 4.68 5.45 4.24
N SER A 184 5.24 5.53 3.06
CA SER A 184 6.51 6.21 2.80
C SER A 184 6.41 7.12 1.59
N VAL A 185 6.73 8.40 1.75
CA VAL A 185 6.86 9.37 0.67
C VAL A 185 8.28 9.95 0.74
N VAL A 186 9.03 9.83 -0.35
CA VAL A 186 10.45 10.18 -0.36
C VAL A 186 10.78 11.04 -1.59
N ASN A 187 11.50 12.14 -1.39
CA ASN A 187 11.98 13.03 -2.45
C ASN A 187 10.88 13.41 -3.45
N SER A 188 9.70 13.74 -2.94
CA SER A 188 8.52 13.91 -3.80
C SER A 188 7.89 15.28 -3.59
N ARG A 189 7.24 15.78 -4.64
CA ARG A 189 6.51 17.03 -4.62
C ARG A 189 5.02 16.78 -4.86
N ILE A 190 4.17 17.30 -3.99
CA ILE A 190 2.72 17.27 -4.10
C ILE A 190 2.22 18.71 -4.00
N ASP A 191 1.72 19.27 -5.10
CA ASP A 191 1.42 20.71 -5.17
C ASP A 191 0.20 21.12 -4.35
N LYS A 192 -0.68 20.18 -3.98
CA LYS A 192 -1.83 20.49 -3.13
C LYS A 192 -1.74 19.75 -1.80
N LYS A 193 -2.49 18.67 -1.64
CA LYS A 193 -2.63 17.97 -0.37
C LYS A 193 -2.06 16.56 -0.43
N LEU A 194 -1.24 16.21 0.56
CA LEU A 194 -0.85 14.84 0.86
C LEU A 194 -1.67 14.33 2.05
N SER A 195 -2.46 13.29 1.83
CA SER A 195 -3.20 12.57 2.88
C SER A 195 -2.61 11.16 3.06
N ALA A 196 -2.15 10.83 4.27
CA ALA A 196 -1.56 9.54 4.58
C ALA A 196 -2.18 8.97 5.85
N GLU A 197 -2.86 7.82 5.76
CA GLU A 197 -3.55 7.23 6.90
C GLU A 197 -3.24 5.73 7.04
N THR A 198 -2.91 5.30 8.26
CA THR A 198 -2.75 3.89 8.59
C THR A 198 -3.29 3.60 9.99
N THR A 199 -3.75 2.37 10.24
CA THR A 199 -4.13 1.97 11.59
C THR A 199 -2.93 1.41 12.36
N ASN A 200 -2.19 0.50 11.73
CA ASN A 200 -1.05 -0.18 12.35
C ASN A 200 0.18 -0.06 11.44
N GLY A 201 0.90 1.01 11.61
CA GLY A 201 2.11 1.27 10.84
C GLY A 201 2.68 2.66 11.05
N ASN A 202 3.86 2.87 10.52
CA ASN A 202 4.50 4.17 10.56
C ASN A 202 4.15 4.99 9.30
N ILE A 203 4.19 6.31 9.44
CA ILE A 203 4.14 7.23 8.31
C ILE A 203 5.48 7.97 8.27
N ASN A 204 6.16 7.89 7.14
CA ASN A 204 7.46 8.51 6.94
C ASN A 204 7.40 9.41 5.68
N LEU A 205 7.52 10.71 5.88
CA LEU A 205 7.72 11.68 4.81
C LEU A 205 9.17 12.14 4.89
N THR A 206 9.94 11.98 3.83
CA THR A 206 11.36 12.35 3.78
C THR A 206 11.61 13.25 2.59
N SER A 207 12.04 14.49 2.84
CA SER A 207 12.29 15.50 1.79
C SER A 207 11.08 15.67 0.88
N VAL A 208 9.93 16.01 1.49
CA VAL A 208 8.65 16.19 0.78
C VAL A 208 8.31 17.66 0.68
N MET A 209 7.95 18.12 -0.50
CA MET A 209 7.37 19.45 -0.73
C MET A 209 5.85 19.32 -0.89
N THR A 210 5.07 20.02 -0.08
CA THR A 210 3.60 20.06 -0.18
C THR A 210 3.04 21.33 0.46
N LEU A 211 1.86 21.77 0.03
CA LEU A 211 1.13 22.85 0.70
C LEU A 211 0.40 22.37 1.95
N ASP A 212 -0.22 21.19 1.87
CA ASP A 212 -0.94 20.60 2.99
C ASP A 212 -0.52 19.13 3.19
N ALA A 213 -0.30 18.73 4.45
CA ALA A 213 -0.12 17.33 4.82
C ALA A 213 -1.07 16.94 5.96
N ASP A 214 -1.81 15.84 5.81
CA ASP A 214 -2.64 15.23 6.86
C ASP A 214 -2.18 13.78 7.07
N CYS A 215 -1.42 13.54 8.14
CA CYS A 215 -0.86 12.24 8.45
C CYS A 215 -1.47 11.70 9.75
N ALA A 216 -2.11 10.53 9.69
CA ALA A 216 -2.75 9.93 10.86
C ALA A 216 -2.43 8.44 10.99
N THR A 217 -2.05 8.02 12.20
CA THR A 217 -1.92 6.60 12.54
C THR A 217 -2.53 6.32 13.93
N THR A 218 -3.01 5.11 14.16
CA THR A 218 -3.42 4.71 15.51
C THR A 218 -2.24 4.13 16.30
N ASN A 219 -1.53 3.18 15.69
CA ASN A 219 -0.41 2.48 16.33
C ASN A 219 0.83 2.60 15.46
N GLY A 220 1.56 3.68 15.64
CA GLY A 220 2.78 3.93 14.88
C GLY A 220 3.36 5.31 15.10
N THR A 221 4.53 5.49 14.57
CA THR A 221 5.26 6.76 14.61
C THR A 221 5.03 7.53 13.31
N VAL A 222 4.81 8.84 13.43
CA VAL A 222 4.78 9.77 12.30
C VAL A 222 6.11 10.53 12.26
N ARG A 223 6.87 10.41 11.17
CA ARG A 223 8.10 11.15 10.91
C ARG A 223 7.95 11.96 9.65
N VAL A 224 8.19 13.25 9.73
CA VAL A 224 7.95 14.18 8.64
C VAL A 224 9.12 15.13 8.49
N SER A 225 9.71 15.14 7.30
CA SER A 225 10.70 16.10 6.86
C SER A 225 10.14 16.85 5.65
N ILE A 226 9.77 18.12 5.84
CA ILE A 226 9.14 18.99 4.84
C ILE A 226 10.17 19.96 4.29
N ILE A 227 10.23 20.08 2.96
CA ILE A 227 11.02 21.14 2.31
C ILE A 227 10.25 22.45 2.41
N GLY A 228 10.84 23.44 3.11
CA GLY A 228 10.23 24.76 3.31
C GLY A 228 10.49 25.34 4.69
N ASN A 229 9.85 26.47 4.99
CA ASN A 229 9.99 27.15 6.28
C ASN A 229 8.78 26.84 7.18
N SER A 230 9.03 26.43 8.42
CA SER A 230 7.98 26.15 9.42
C SER A 230 7.01 27.32 9.63
N ASP A 231 7.50 28.56 9.46
CA ASP A 231 6.69 29.77 9.59
C ASP A 231 5.63 29.93 8.50
N ASP A 232 5.70 29.19 7.41
CA ASP A 232 4.71 29.21 6.32
C ASP A 232 3.51 28.30 6.57
N PHE A 233 3.56 27.48 7.62
CA PHE A 233 2.55 26.46 7.89
C PHE A 233 1.86 26.66 9.24
N ARG A 234 0.57 26.37 9.29
CA ARG A 234 -0.14 26.03 10.51
C ARG A 234 0.16 24.58 10.86
N ILE A 235 0.87 24.35 11.95
CA ILE A 235 1.30 23.01 12.34
C ILE A 235 0.43 22.51 13.49
N ASN A 236 -0.33 21.46 13.24
CA ASN A 236 -1.27 20.87 14.18
C ASN A 236 -0.81 19.45 14.55
N VAL A 237 -0.27 19.28 15.75
CA VAL A 237 0.34 18.03 16.19
C VAL A 237 -0.36 17.47 17.42
N ARG A 238 -0.73 16.18 17.38
CA ARG A 238 -1.43 15.52 18.48
C ARG A 238 -0.97 14.07 18.66
N THR A 239 -0.63 13.71 19.88
CA THR A 239 -0.47 12.31 20.30
C THR A 239 -1.20 12.07 21.64
N THR A 240 -1.70 10.87 21.85
CA THR A 240 -2.30 10.48 23.13
C THR A 240 -1.26 9.83 24.02
N ASN A 241 -0.56 8.81 23.50
CA ASN A 241 0.45 8.03 24.21
C ASN A 241 1.79 8.11 23.47
N GLY A 242 2.48 9.23 23.59
CA GLY A 242 3.75 9.44 22.92
C GLY A 242 4.32 10.82 23.18
N LYS A 243 5.40 11.16 22.46
CA LYS A 243 6.06 12.44 22.51
C LYS A 243 6.06 13.10 21.13
N ILE A 244 6.05 14.43 21.12
CA ILE A 244 6.16 15.23 19.91
C ILE A 244 7.52 15.89 19.92
N TYR A 245 8.29 15.65 18.87
CA TYR A 245 9.59 16.26 18.63
C TYR A 245 9.45 17.19 17.42
N PHE A 246 9.63 18.46 17.66
CA PHE A 246 9.67 19.50 16.63
C PHE A 246 11.10 20.04 16.58
N GLU A 247 11.83 19.67 15.54
CA GLU A 247 13.27 19.93 15.48
C GLU A 247 13.95 19.41 16.77
N ASP A 248 14.63 20.26 17.52
CA ASP A 248 15.32 19.93 18.77
C ASP A 248 14.44 20.07 20.03
N MET A 249 13.16 20.42 19.88
CA MET A 249 12.24 20.69 20.99
C MET A 249 11.25 19.56 21.23
N VAL A 250 10.92 19.30 22.50
CA VAL A 250 9.82 18.41 22.88
C VAL A 250 8.58 19.28 23.17
N LEU A 251 7.48 18.98 22.47
CA LEU A 251 6.24 19.73 22.58
C LEU A 251 5.12 18.90 23.19
N ALA A 252 4.12 19.58 23.76
CA ALA A 252 2.81 19.02 24.04
C ALA A 252 1.95 19.07 22.76
N SER A 253 0.81 18.35 22.73
CA SER A 253 -0.17 18.45 21.65
C SER A 253 -0.68 19.90 21.53
N GLN A 254 -0.47 20.52 20.38
CA GLN A 254 -0.78 21.93 20.16
C GLN A 254 -0.91 22.29 18.67
N THR A 255 -1.25 23.55 18.45
CA THR A 255 -1.23 24.18 17.12
C THR A 255 -0.25 25.33 17.13
N LEU A 256 0.72 25.31 16.22
CA LEU A 256 1.63 26.42 15.96
C LEU A 256 1.12 27.22 14.75
N ASN A 257 1.43 28.52 14.70
CA ASN A 257 1.10 29.43 13.59
C ASN A 257 -0.37 29.36 13.15
N PRO A 258 -1.37 29.54 14.04
CA PRO A 258 -2.78 29.25 13.76
C PRO A 258 -3.39 30.08 12.62
N SER A 259 -2.77 31.20 12.25
CA SER A 259 -3.24 32.10 11.18
C SER A 259 -2.84 31.69 9.77
N LYS A 260 -1.96 30.70 9.62
CA LYS A 260 -1.47 30.27 8.31
C LYS A 260 -2.50 29.37 7.59
N SER A 261 -2.55 29.49 6.26
CA SER A 261 -3.46 28.74 5.39
C SER A 261 -2.97 27.33 5.10
N ASN A 262 -1.68 27.16 4.82
CA ASN A 262 -1.09 25.85 4.56
C ASN A 262 -1.02 25.04 5.87
N VAL A 263 -1.37 23.77 5.83
CA VAL A 263 -1.61 22.98 7.05
C VAL A 263 -0.80 21.70 7.08
N ILE A 264 0.03 21.55 8.10
CA ILE A 264 0.64 20.28 8.48
C ILE A 264 -0.10 19.73 9.69
N LYS A 265 -0.87 18.66 9.51
CA LYS A 265 -1.64 18.00 10.56
C LYS A 265 -1.12 16.59 10.77
N LEU A 266 -0.56 16.32 11.97
CA LEU A 266 0.06 15.06 12.32
C LEU A 266 -0.60 14.49 13.57
N ASN A 267 -1.14 13.27 13.48
CA ASN A 267 -1.85 12.62 14.58
C ASN A 267 -1.35 11.19 14.77
N THR A 268 -1.20 10.78 16.03
CA THR A 268 -1.07 9.39 16.41
C THR A 268 -1.76 9.14 17.75
N THR A 269 -2.24 7.93 17.99
CA THR A 269 -2.76 7.55 19.32
C THR A 269 -1.63 6.96 20.16
N ASN A 270 -0.93 5.97 19.62
CA ASN A 270 0.13 5.24 20.30
C ASN A 270 1.42 5.32 19.49
N GLY A 271 2.18 6.38 19.71
CA GLY A 271 3.44 6.60 19.01
C GLY A 271 3.97 8.02 19.14
N ASN A 272 5.17 8.24 18.65
CA ASN A 272 5.79 9.54 18.64
C ASN A 272 5.54 10.27 17.32
N ILE A 273 5.62 11.60 17.36
CA ILE A 273 5.64 12.45 16.18
C ILE A 273 7.00 13.14 16.11
N TYR A 274 7.64 13.08 14.96
CA TYR A 274 8.86 13.82 14.66
C TYR A 274 8.57 14.69 13.44
N ILE A 275 8.87 15.99 13.56
CA ILE A 275 8.71 16.93 12.47
C ILE A 275 9.94 17.83 12.39
N GLU A 276 10.45 17.98 11.21
CA GLU A 276 11.54 18.87 10.85
C GLU A 276 11.24 19.57 9.53
N PHE A 277 11.82 20.74 9.37
CA PHE A 277 11.79 21.49 8.12
C PHE A 277 13.21 21.60 7.58
N ILE A 278 13.35 21.40 6.29
CA ILE A 278 14.63 21.44 5.57
C ILE A 278 14.56 22.42 4.42
N GLU A 279 15.72 23.05 4.09
CA GLU A 279 15.85 23.98 2.95
C GLU A 279 16.02 23.27 1.61
#